data_3f94f24383465ca7132a9bddd8e0aa13
#
_entry.id   3f94f24383465ca7132a9bddd8e0aa13
#
_cell.length_a   1.000
_cell.length_b   1.000
_cell.length_c   1.000
_cell.angle_alpha   90.00
_cell.angle_beta   90.00
_cell.angle_gamma   90.00
#
_symmetry.space_group_name_H-M   'P 1'
#
loop_
_entity.id
_entity.type
_entity.pdbx_description
1 polymer ?
#
loop_
_entity_poly.entity_id
_entity_poly.type
_entity_poly.pdbx_seq_one_letter_code
_entity_poly.pdbx_strand_id
1 'polypeptide(L)'
;QDWQELMNLTQKEREMVIKPSGFSPESWGSRGVVVGHDVSGEIWQETLTKSLQKFPDQTSILQKFYKGKRVPISYLDRNSGQIETIQSRVRLTPYYFVSENTTHLAGILATLCPQNKKKIHGMADAVMVPCATRD
;
A
#
# COMPACT_ATOMS: atom_id res chain seq x y z
N GLN A 1 18.61 -9.38 7.97
CA GLN A 1 17.63 -10.47 8.04
C GLN A 1 17.76 -11.31 6.77
N ASP A 2 17.99 -12.61 6.91
CA ASP A 2 18.10 -13.52 5.78
C ASP A 2 16.70 -13.80 5.23
N TRP A 3 16.49 -13.54 3.94
CA TRP A 3 15.20 -13.78 3.28
C TRP A 3 14.88 -15.29 3.21
N GLN A 4 15.87 -16.16 3.26
CA GLN A 4 15.66 -17.60 3.26
C GLN A 4 14.96 -18.08 4.55
N GLU A 5 15.23 -17.45 5.69
CA GLU A 5 14.56 -17.74 6.96
C GLU A 5 13.04 -17.47 6.89
N LEU A 6 12.63 -16.53 6.02
CA LEU A 6 11.24 -16.14 5.86
C LEU A 6 10.40 -17.15 5.06
N MET A 7 11.03 -18.10 4.38
CA MET A 7 10.33 -19.11 3.57
C MET A 7 9.48 -20.05 4.42
N ASN A 8 9.90 -20.30 5.66
CA ASN A 8 9.26 -21.26 6.56
C ASN A 8 8.22 -20.64 7.51
N LEU A 9 7.96 -19.33 7.38
CA LEU A 9 6.97 -18.65 8.22
C LEU A 9 5.56 -19.18 7.96
N THR A 10 4.82 -19.38 9.04
CA THR A 10 3.39 -19.67 8.99
C THR A 10 2.60 -18.47 8.44
N GLN A 11 1.38 -18.69 7.99
CA GLN A 11 0.54 -17.61 7.48
C GLN A 11 0.36 -16.44 8.45
N LYS A 12 0.29 -16.72 9.75
CA LYS A 12 0.15 -15.69 10.80
C LYS A 12 1.44 -14.87 10.99
N GLU A 13 2.60 -15.49 10.80
CA GLU A 13 3.90 -14.84 10.96
C GLU A 13 4.29 -14.01 9.74
N ARG A 14 3.66 -14.24 8.57
CA ARG A 14 3.93 -13.53 7.32
C ARG A 14 3.28 -12.12 7.30
N GLU A 15 3.46 -11.35 8.37
CA GLU A 15 3.01 -9.95 8.44
C GLU A 15 3.93 -9.02 7.65
N MET A 16 4.15 -9.35 6.39
CA MET A 16 5.10 -8.67 5.50
C MET A 16 4.51 -8.48 4.12
N VAL A 17 5.10 -7.54 3.40
CA VAL A 17 4.79 -7.23 2.00
C VAL A 17 6.07 -7.28 1.21
N ILE A 18 6.06 -8.03 0.09
CA ILE A 18 7.10 -7.94 -0.94
C ILE A 18 6.58 -7.06 -2.05
N LYS A 19 7.41 -6.14 -2.50
CA LYS A 19 7.07 -5.26 -3.62
C LYS A 19 8.30 -4.97 -4.48
N PRO A 20 8.14 -4.88 -5.81
CA PRO A 20 9.24 -4.46 -6.68
C PRO A 20 9.65 -3.03 -6.34
N SER A 21 10.95 -2.74 -6.45
CA SER A 21 11.54 -1.42 -6.27
C SER A 21 12.01 -0.88 -7.61
N GLY A 22 12.05 0.46 -7.71
CA GLY A 22 12.54 1.14 -8.92
C GLY A 22 11.49 1.27 -10.03
N PHE A 23 11.95 1.37 -11.27
CA PHE A 23 11.13 1.68 -12.44
C PHE A 23 10.50 0.46 -13.13
N SER A 24 10.35 -0.65 -12.42
CA SER A 24 9.68 -1.83 -12.97
C SER A 24 8.20 -1.52 -13.32
N PRO A 25 7.70 -1.99 -14.47
CA PRO A 25 6.26 -1.92 -14.79
C PRO A 25 5.36 -2.56 -13.73
N GLU A 26 5.89 -3.54 -12.98
CA GLU A 26 5.20 -4.20 -11.87
C GLU A 26 5.05 -3.29 -10.62
N SER A 27 5.83 -2.21 -10.54
CA SER A 27 5.73 -1.23 -9.43
C SER A 27 4.46 -0.37 -9.51
N TRP A 28 3.80 -0.34 -10.66
CA TRP A 28 2.63 0.50 -10.91
C TRP A 28 1.32 -0.19 -10.51
N GLY A 29 0.44 0.53 -9.86
CA GLY A 29 -0.90 0.04 -9.50
C GLY A 29 -0.89 -1.15 -8.55
N SER A 30 0.18 -1.35 -7.79
CA SER A 30 0.36 -2.47 -6.85
C SER A 30 0.34 -3.87 -7.51
N ARG A 31 0.64 -3.99 -8.79
CA ARG A 31 0.60 -5.26 -9.53
C ARG A 31 1.57 -6.30 -8.97
N GLY A 32 2.80 -5.90 -8.68
CA GLY A 32 3.83 -6.77 -8.11
C GLY A 32 3.81 -6.85 -6.58
N VAL A 33 2.79 -6.32 -5.90
CA VAL A 33 2.73 -6.33 -4.44
C VAL A 33 2.13 -7.63 -3.94
N VAL A 34 2.91 -8.39 -3.16
CA VAL A 34 2.47 -9.61 -2.49
C VAL A 34 2.41 -9.40 -0.99
N VAL A 35 1.23 -9.60 -0.40
CA VAL A 35 1.01 -9.53 1.05
C VAL A 35 1.12 -10.95 1.60
N GLY A 36 2.08 -11.20 2.48
CA GLY A 36 2.47 -12.54 2.90
C GLY A 36 1.36 -13.39 3.51
N HIS A 37 0.51 -12.80 4.35
CA HIS A 37 -0.59 -13.52 4.97
C HIS A 37 -1.83 -13.71 4.06
N ASP A 38 -1.82 -13.15 2.83
CA ASP A 38 -2.92 -13.27 1.87
C ASP A 38 -2.71 -14.37 0.84
N VAL A 39 -1.52 -14.97 0.82
CA VAL A 39 -1.14 -16.00 -0.14
C VAL A 39 -0.81 -17.31 0.55
N SER A 40 -0.83 -18.42 -0.21
CA SER A 40 -0.39 -19.72 0.29
C SER A 40 1.11 -19.72 0.64
N GLY A 41 1.57 -20.74 1.38
CA GLY A 41 3.00 -20.91 1.67
C GLY A 41 3.83 -21.06 0.41
N GLU A 42 3.33 -21.80 -0.56
CA GLU A 42 3.99 -22.04 -1.85
C GLU A 42 4.18 -20.74 -2.64
N ILE A 43 3.11 -19.92 -2.79
CA ILE A 43 3.20 -18.62 -3.47
C ILE A 43 4.15 -17.67 -2.73
N TRP A 44 4.16 -17.71 -1.41
CA TRP A 44 5.09 -16.92 -0.61
C TRP A 44 6.54 -17.30 -0.87
N GLN A 45 6.86 -18.60 -0.79
CA GLN A 45 8.21 -19.12 -1.06
C GLN A 45 8.66 -18.82 -2.50
N GLU A 46 7.77 -19.04 -3.47
CA GLU A 46 8.04 -18.72 -4.89
C GLU A 46 8.35 -17.22 -5.08
N THR A 47 7.58 -16.35 -4.41
CA THR A 47 7.79 -14.90 -4.49
C THR A 47 9.13 -14.48 -3.90
N LEU A 48 9.51 -15.04 -2.75
CA LEU A 48 10.83 -14.80 -2.14
C LEU A 48 11.97 -15.28 -3.06
N THR A 49 11.86 -16.51 -3.56
CA THR A 49 12.85 -17.11 -4.46
C THR A 49 13.03 -16.27 -5.72
N LYS A 50 11.93 -15.90 -6.38
CA LYS A 50 11.98 -15.04 -7.59
C LYS A 50 12.60 -13.67 -7.30
N SER A 51 12.29 -13.08 -6.14
CA SER A 51 12.85 -11.79 -5.75
C SER A 51 14.36 -11.84 -5.54
N LEU A 52 14.86 -12.94 -4.94
CA LEU A 52 16.30 -13.17 -4.75
C LEU A 52 17.01 -13.45 -6.08
N GLN A 53 16.40 -14.25 -6.95
CA GLN A 53 16.98 -14.60 -8.27
C GLN A 53 17.08 -13.39 -9.20
N LYS A 54 16.15 -12.46 -9.11
CA LYS A 54 16.14 -11.23 -9.94
C LYS A 54 17.13 -10.16 -9.47
N PHE A 55 17.69 -10.29 -8.27
CA PHE A 55 18.70 -9.37 -7.75
C PHE A 55 20.06 -9.61 -8.42
N PRO A 56 20.83 -8.57 -8.81
CA PRO A 56 20.56 -7.14 -8.60
C PRO A 56 19.76 -6.44 -9.72
N ASP A 57 19.44 -7.10 -10.81
CA ASP A 57 18.85 -6.46 -12.00
C ASP A 57 17.45 -5.88 -11.72
N GLN A 58 16.65 -6.60 -10.93
CA GLN A 58 15.34 -6.15 -10.49
C GLN A 58 15.25 -6.31 -8.96
N THR A 59 15.40 -5.22 -8.26
CA THR A 59 15.35 -5.22 -6.80
C THR A 59 13.91 -5.31 -6.28
N SER A 60 13.76 -6.04 -5.20
CA SER A 60 12.51 -6.08 -4.41
C SER A 60 12.78 -5.61 -2.99
N ILE A 61 11.79 -5.00 -2.36
CA ILE A 61 11.83 -4.64 -0.95
C ILE A 61 10.84 -5.48 -0.16
N LEU A 62 11.29 -5.90 1.01
CA LEU A 62 10.48 -6.53 2.04
C LEU A 62 10.15 -5.47 3.10
N GLN A 63 8.87 -5.32 3.39
CA GLN A 63 8.39 -4.33 4.34
C GLN A 63 7.37 -4.96 5.28
N LYS A 64 7.38 -4.56 6.57
CA LYS A 64 6.33 -4.95 7.50
C LYS A 64 4.97 -4.45 7.03
N PHE A 65 3.95 -5.30 7.09
CA PHE A 65 2.59 -4.95 6.74
C PHE A 65 1.87 -4.32 7.93
N TYR A 66 1.34 -3.14 7.73
CA TYR A 66 0.50 -2.45 8.70
C TYR A 66 -0.92 -2.32 8.17
N LYS A 67 -1.89 -2.80 8.93
CA LYS A 67 -3.30 -2.57 8.63
C LYS A 67 -3.64 -1.10 8.89
N GLY A 68 -4.06 -0.38 7.84
CA GLY A 68 -4.54 0.99 7.99
C GLY A 68 -5.75 1.08 8.94
N LYS A 69 -5.85 2.19 9.68
CA LYS A 69 -7.00 2.49 10.52
C LYS A 69 -8.28 2.49 9.68
N ARG A 70 -9.37 1.99 10.24
CA ARG A 70 -10.71 2.11 9.64
C ARG A 70 -11.33 3.42 10.05
N VAL A 71 -11.91 4.11 9.08
CA VAL A 71 -12.67 5.36 9.30
C VAL A 71 -13.93 5.35 8.46
N PRO A 72 -15.08 5.80 9.00
CA PRO A 72 -16.26 6.02 8.19
C PRO A 72 -16.05 7.26 7.31
N ILE A 73 -16.49 7.19 6.07
CA ILE A 73 -16.54 8.32 5.15
C ILE A 73 -17.87 8.36 4.43
N SER A 74 -18.37 9.58 4.19
CA SER A 74 -19.53 9.82 3.32
C SER A 74 -19.03 10.42 1.99
N TYR A 75 -19.57 9.93 0.88
CA TYR A 75 -19.27 10.43 -0.45
C TYR A 75 -20.53 10.44 -1.32
N LEU A 76 -20.53 11.29 -2.32
CA LEU A 76 -21.59 11.29 -3.35
C LEU A 76 -21.31 10.18 -4.34
N ASP A 77 -22.16 9.16 -4.38
CA ASP A 77 -22.09 8.16 -5.45
C ASP A 77 -22.67 8.78 -6.75
N ARG A 78 -21.82 8.84 -7.77
CA ARG A 78 -22.19 9.44 -9.06
C ARG A 78 -23.21 8.61 -9.85
N ASN A 79 -23.32 7.32 -9.59
CA ASN A 79 -24.26 6.44 -10.29
C ASN A 79 -25.66 6.56 -9.72
N SER A 80 -25.77 6.56 -8.41
CA SER A 80 -27.06 6.67 -7.71
C SER A 80 -27.49 8.13 -7.44
N GLY A 81 -26.54 9.08 -7.44
CA GLY A 81 -26.78 10.46 -7.02
C GLY A 81 -27.03 10.62 -5.51
N GLN A 82 -26.77 9.57 -4.73
CA GLN A 82 -27.02 9.55 -3.29
C GLN A 82 -25.74 9.72 -2.48
N ILE A 83 -25.87 10.24 -1.25
CA ILE A 83 -24.77 10.24 -0.30
C ILE A 83 -24.71 8.87 0.39
N GLU A 84 -23.61 8.17 0.19
CA GLU A 84 -23.36 6.87 0.80
C GLU A 84 -22.28 6.96 1.87
N THR A 85 -22.39 6.14 2.91
CA THR A 85 -21.39 6.05 3.98
C THR A 85 -20.80 4.65 3.99
N ILE A 86 -19.47 4.57 3.89
CA ILE A 86 -18.74 3.31 3.93
C ILE A 86 -17.66 3.31 5.00
N GLN A 87 -17.32 2.13 5.49
CA GLN A 87 -16.09 1.93 6.27
C GLN A 87 -14.91 1.85 5.31
N SER A 88 -13.94 2.71 5.49
CA SER A 88 -12.76 2.81 4.62
C SER A 88 -11.45 2.58 5.38
N ARG A 89 -10.40 2.27 4.61
CA ARG A 89 -9.00 2.36 5.05
C ARG A 89 -8.35 3.55 4.39
N VAL A 90 -7.47 4.22 5.12
CA VAL A 90 -6.87 5.49 4.70
C VAL A 90 -5.38 5.33 4.49
N ARG A 91 -4.87 5.92 3.42
CA ARG A 91 -3.47 6.24 3.21
C ARG A 91 -3.32 7.75 3.12
N LEU A 92 -2.47 8.32 3.95
CA LEU A 92 -2.08 9.72 3.89
C LEU A 92 -0.81 9.87 3.05
N THR A 93 -0.82 10.81 2.14
CA THR A 93 0.33 11.15 1.30
C THR A 93 0.66 12.63 1.54
N PRO A 94 1.63 12.95 2.41
CA PRO A 94 2.08 14.32 2.60
C PRO A 94 2.98 14.75 1.44
N TYR A 95 2.82 15.98 0.99
CA TYR A 95 3.63 16.62 -0.03
C TYR A 95 4.50 17.68 0.63
N TYR A 96 5.79 17.59 0.39
CA TYR A 96 6.77 18.53 0.90
C TYR A 96 7.43 19.26 -0.27
N PHE A 97 7.64 20.57 -0.11
CA PHE A 97 8.49 21.36 -0.98
C PHE A 97 9.72 21.84 -0.23
N VAL A 98 10.83 21.90 -0.92
CA VAL A 98 12.08 22.44 -0.41
C VAL A 98 12.33 23.77 -1.13
N SER A 99 12.39 24.86 -0.37
CA SER A 99 12.78 26.17 -0.85
C SER A 99 13.76 26.80 0.12
N GLU A 100 14.81 27.42 -0.38
CA GLU A 100 15.81 28.10 0.45
C GLU A 100 16.36 27.25 1.60
N ASN A 101 16.63 25.94 1.32
CA ASN A 101 17.06 24.93 2.29
C ASN A 101 16.06 24.62 3.43
N THR A 102 14.82 25.07 3.31
CA THR A 102 13.75 24.78 4.28
C THR A 102 12.71 23.86 3.66
N THR A 103 12.29 22.85 4.43
CA THR A 103 11.26 21.91 4.00
C THR A 103 9.90 22.35 4.54
N HIS A 104 8.94 22.54 3.63
CA HIS A 104 7.59 22.97 3.95
C HIS A 104 6.58 21.85 3.61
N LEU A 105 5.68 21.54 4.54
CA LEU A 105 4.53 20.71 4.23
C LEU A 105 3.53 21.51 3.41
N ALA A 106 3.38 21.17 2.14
CA ALA A 106 2.50 21.91 1.21
C ALA A 106 1.06 21.38 1.21
N GLY A 107 0.87 20.13 1.60
CA GLY A 107 -0.47 19.56 1.68
C GLY A 107 -0.44 18.06 1.98
N ILE A 108 -1.59 17.52 2.28
CA ILE A 108 -1.77 16.08 2.54
C ILE A 108 -2.95 15.60 1.71
N LEU A 109 -2.74 14.55 0.91
CA LEU A 109 -3.80 13.85 0.20
C LEU A 109 -4.17 12.59 0.97
N ALA A 110 -5.45 12.43 1.32
CA ALA A 110 -5.97 11.16 1.79
C ALA A 110 -6.54 10.36 0.61
N THR A 111 -6.11 9.11 0.49
CA THR A 111 -6.73 8.11 -0.38
C THR A 111 -7.47 7.12 0.49
N LEU A 112 -8.78 7.02 0.30
CA LEU A 112 -9.68 6.18 1.09
C LEU A 112 -10.25 5.08 0.20
N CYS A 113 -10.10 3.84 0.62
CA CYS A 113 -10.63 2.67 -0.09
C CYS A 113 -11.56 1.88 0.83
N PRO A 114 -12.52 1.11 0.28
CA PRO A 114 -13.36 0.21 1.06
C PRO A 114 -12.52 -0.66 2.00
N GLN A 115 -13.03 -0.93 3.20
CA GLN A 115 -12.28 -1.59 4.30
C GLN A 115 -11.71 -2.98 3.94
N ASN A 116 -12.34 -3.69 3.00
CA ASN A 116 -11.90 -4.99 2.50
C ASN A 116 -10.71 -4.89 1.54
N LYS A 117 -10.40 -3.70 1.02
CA LYS A 117 -9.27 -3.47 0.13
C LYS A 117 -7.99 -3.30 0.95
N LYS A 118 -7.06 -4.22 0.81
CA LYS A 118 -5.78 -4.21 1.55
C LYS A 118 -4.72 -3.35 0.88
N LYS A 119 -4.73 -3.30 -0.44
CA LYS A 119 -3.82 -2.46 -1.24
C LYS A 119 -4.51 -1.13 -1.54
N ILE A 120 -4.11 -0.07 -0.83
CA ILE A 120 -4.73 1.25 -0.96
C ILE A 120 -4.06 2.03 -2.10
N HIS A 121 -4.80 2.25 -3.19
CA HIS A 121 -4.37 3.04 -4.33
C HIS A 121 -5.56 3.80 -4.95
N GLY A 122 -5.27 4.90 -5.65
CA GLY A 122 -6.28 5.79 -6.23
C GLY A 122 -6.84 5.39 -7.60
N MET A 123 -6.51 4.19 -8.12
CA MET A 123 -6.87 3.82 -9.51
C MET A 123 -8.30 3.31 -9.67
N ALA A 124 -8.86 2.68 -8.63
CA ALA A 124 -10.23 2.17 -8.64
C ALA A 124 -10.78 2.12 -7.22
N ASP A 125 -12.09 2.31 -7.07
CA ASP A 125 -12.82 2.22 -5.80
C ASP A 125 -12.17 3.06 -4.70
N ALA A 126 -11.74 4.27 -5.01
CA ALA A 126 -11.08 5.17 -4.09
C ALA A 126 -11.71 6.55 -4.09
N VAL A 127 -11.85 7.11 -2.90
CA VAL A 127 -12.16 8.52 -2.70
C VAL A 127 -10.87 9.23 -2.34
N MET A 128 -10.55 10.31 -3.02
CA MET A 128 -9.37 11.13 -2.74
C MET A 128 -9.83 12.51 -2.27
N VAL A 129 -9.30 12.94 -1.13
CA VAL A 129 -9.66 14.22 -0.51
C VAL A 129 -8.42 14.92 0.05
N PRO A 130 -8.34 16.24 -0.03
CA PRO A 130 -7.33 16.99 0.70
C PRO A 130 -7.60 16.90 2.20
N CYS A 131 -6.53 16.94 3.01
CA CYS A 131 -6.62 16.98 4.47
C CYS A 131 -6.13 18.33 4.96
N ALA A 132 -6.79 18.82 6.01
CA ALA A 132 -6.29 19.92 6.81
C ALA A 132 -5.65 19.40 8.10
N THR A 133 -4.63 20.09 8.59
CA THR A 133 -4.15 19.94 9.98
C THR A 133 -5.11 20.70 10.91
N ARG A 134 -5.37 20.14 12.08
CA ARG A 134 -5.96 20.94 13.17
C ARG A 134 -4.82 21.52 13.99
N ASP A 135 -4.88 22.81 14.18
CA ASP A 135 -4.04 23.51 15.15
C ASP A 135 -4.37 23.06 16.57
#